data_eafe5f9629c7e275cff817b0636addd7
#
_entry.id   eafe5f9629c7e275cff817b0636addd7
#
_cell.length_a   1.000
_cell.length_b   1.000
_cell.length_c   1.000
_cell.angle_alpha   90.00
_cell.angle_beta   90.00
_cell.angle_gamma   90.00
#
_symmetry.space_group_name_H-M   'P 1'
#
loop_
_entity.id
_entity.type
_entity.pdbx_description
1 polymer ?
#
loop_
_entity_poly.entity_id
_entity_poly.type
_entity_poly.pdbx_seq_one_letter_code
_entity_poly.pdbx_strand_id
1 'polypeptide(L)'
;MELTPVQMETLERLFAAGFRPIAIPPYENALCVHRGECVAVLAPVENGGLRLLAPATWMVDGNFSVRLKKPGGDVFVWKKTEVAATEERLRELERFRGELVGILEMVGKQ
;
A
#
# COMPACT_ATOMS: atom_id res chain seq x y z
N MET A 1 3.46 -18.23 -4.11
CA MET A 1 2.00 -18.00 -4.17
C MET A 1 1.56 -18.03 -5.62
N GLU A 2 0.62 -18.88 -5.94
CA GLU A 2 0.04 -18.89 -7.28
C GLU A 2 -0.97 -17.75 -7.41
N LEU A 3 -0.86 -17.02 -8.50
CA LEU A 3 -1.76 -15.90 -8.77
C LEU A 3 -2.89 -16.34 -9.71
N THR A 4 -4.10 -15.94 -9.40
CA THR A 4 -5.24 -16.15 -10.29
C THR A 4 -5.11 -15.22 -11.51
N PRO A 5 -5.81 -15.52 -12.62
CA PRO A 5 -5.82 -14.59 -13.76
C PRO A 5 -6.28 -13.17 -13.38
N VAL A 6 -7.25 -13.06 -12.46
CA VAL A 6 -7.72 -11.75 -11.99
C VAL A 6 -6.61 -11.02 -11.22
N GLN A 7 -5.87 -11.73 -10.39
CA GLN A 7 -4.75 -11.15 -9.65
C GLN A 7 -3.64 -10.71 -10.59
N MET A 8 -3.33 -11.51 -11.61
CA MET A 8 -2.32 -11.15 -12.60
C MET A 8 -2.72 -9.89 -13.37
N GLU A 9 -3.98 -9.78 -13.80
CA GLU A 9 -4.47 -8.60 -14.47
C GLU A 9 -4.37 -7.37 -13.57
N THR A 10 -4.74 -7.53 -12.29
CA THR A 10 -4.63 -6.45 -11.31
C THR A 10 -3.19 -5.96 -11.19
N LEU A 11 -2.24 -6.88 -11.08
CA LEU A 11 -0.82 -6.52 -10.98
C LEU A 11 -0.32 -5.83 -12.25
N GLU A 12 -0.74 -6.28 -13.43
CA GLU A 12 -0.35 -5.63 -14.67
C GLU A 12 -0.83 -4.17 -14.71
N ARG A 13 -2.06 -3.92 -14.27
CA ARG A 13 -2.62 -2.57 -14.21
C ARG A 13 -1.89 -1.71 -13.17
N LEU A 14 -1.55 -2.30 -12.02
CA LEU A 14 -0.78 -1.60 -10.99
C LEU A 14 0.60 -1.23 -11.51
N PHE A 15 1.28 -2.16 -12.18
CA PHE A 15 2.61 -1.88 -12.72
C PHE A 15 2.56 -0.79 -13.79
N ALA A 16 1.52 -0.79 -14.63
CA ALA A 16 1.33 0.26 -15.63
C ALA A 16 1.11 1.63 -14.98
N ALA A 17 0.55 1.67 -13.77
CA ALA A 17 0.30 2.91 -13.03
C ALA A 17 1.50 3.32 -12.15
N GLY A 18 2.62 2.61 -12.24
CA GLY A 18 3.83 2.95 -11.50
C GLY A 18 4.01 2.27 -10.16
N PHE A 19 3.05 1.44 -9.74
CA PHE A 19 3.22 0.64 -8.52
C PHE A 19 4.23 -0.47 -8.78
N ARG A 20 5.01 -0.81 -7.74
CA ARG A 20 6.03 -1.86 -7.84
C ARG A 20 5.94 -2.80 -6.65
N PRO A 21 6.26 -4.09 -6.84
CA PRO A 21 6.28 -5.02 -5.72
C PRO A 21 7.45 -4.71 -4.79
N ILE A 22 7.26 -4.99 -3.51
CA ILE A 22 8.31 -4.81 -2.52
C ILE A 22 8.11 -5.87 -1.43
N ALA A 23 9.20 -6.39 -0.89
CA ALA A 23 9.16 -7.33 0.23
C ALA A 23 9.43 -6.58 1.52
N ILE A 24 8.48 -6.65 2.46
CA ILE A 24 8.61 -5.96 3.75
C ILE A 24 8.26 -6.92 4.88
N PRO A 25 9.20 -7.21 5.80
CA PRO A 25 8.86 -7.98 6.99
C PRO A 25 7.84 -7.21 7.86
N PRO A 26 6.90 -7.87 8.54
CA PRO A 26 6.69 -9.31 8.60
C PRO A 26 5.76 -9.85 7.50
N TYR A 27 5.46 -9.07 6.46
CA TYR A 27 4.49 -9.43 5.43
C TYR A 27 5.14 -10.15 4.23
N GLU A 28 6.12 -10.99 4.51
CA GLU A 28 6.88 -11.69 3.47
C GLU A 28 6.02 -12.63 2.62
N ASN A 29 4.94 -13.15 3.20
CA ASN A 29 4.02 -14.04 2.48
C ASN A 29 2.82 -13.32 1.90
N ALA A 30 2.78 -12.01 2.00
CA ALA A 30 1.73 -11.17 1.43
C ALA A 30 2.30 -10.38 0.26
N LEU A 31 1.41 -9.89 -0.60
CA LEU A 31 1.81 -9.06 -1.72
C LEU A 31 1.84 -7.60 -1.27
N CYS A 32 3.02 -7.00 -1.26
CA CYS A 32 3.18 -5.59 -0.93
C CYS A 32 3.51 -4.81 -2.19
N VAL A 33 2.92 -3.64 -2.36
CA VAL A 33 3.22 -2.74 -3.48
C VAL A 33 3.52 -1.36 -2.95
N HIS A 34 4.39 -0.65 -3.66
CA HIS A 34 4.75 0.71 -3.29
C HIS A 34 4.86 1.60 -4.51
N ARG A 35 4.80 2.89 -4.29
CA ARG A 35 5.11 3.93 -5.28
C ARG A 35 5.68 5.09 -4.49
N GLY A 36 6.97 5.42 -4.74
CA GLY A 36 7.70 6.35 -3.88
C GLY A 36 7.79 5.77 -2.48
N GLU A 37 7.43 6.55 -1.47
CA GLU A 37 7.46 6.11 -0.08
C GLU A 37 6.12 5.58 0.42
N CYS A 38 5.09 5.58 -0.43
CA CYS A 38 3.78 5.03 -0.07
C CYS A 38 3.76 3.54 -0.30
N VAL A 39 3.18 2.79 0.62
CA VAL A 39 3.18 1.32 0.57
C VAL A 39 1.84 0.76 1.04
N ALA A 40 1.47 -0.40 0.50
CA ALA A 40 0.24 -1.09 0.88
C ALA A 40 0.46 -2.60 0.85
N VAL A 41 -0.29 -3.30 1.69
CA VAL A 41 -0.32 -4.77 1.71
C VAL A 41 -1.63 -5.22 1.10
N LEU A 42 -1.53 -6.15 0.15
CA LEU A 42 -2.69 -6.70 -0.53
C LEU A 42 -2.89 -8.16 -0.13
N ALA A 43 -4.13 -8.58 -0.03
CA ALA A 43 -4.47 -9.96 0.29
C ALA A 43 -5.47 -10.49 -0.72
N PRO A 44 -5.42 -11.81 -1.02
CA PRO A 44 -6.41 -12.41 -1.92
C PRO A 44 -7.79 -12.44 -1.28
N VAL A 45 -8.81 -12.33 -2.11
CA VAL A 45 -10.21 -12.51 -1.69
C VAL A 45 -10.81 -13.74 -2.37
N GLU A 46 -11.94 -14.22 -1.84
CA GLU A 46 -12.56 -15.46 -2.31
C GLU A 46 -12.90 -15.47 -3.78
N ASN A 47 -13.21 -14.32 -4.36
CA ASN A 47 -13.55 -14.24 -5.79
C ASN A 47 -12.33 -14.23 -6.70
N GLY A 48 -11.14 -14.44 -6.18
CA GLY A 48 -9.90 -14.48 -6.94
C GLY A 48 -9.22 -13.13 -7.13
N GLY A 49 -9.79 -12.05 -6.60
CA GLY A 49 -9.19 -10.72 -6.69
C GLY A 49 -8.25 -10.39 -5.53
N LEU A 50 -7.96 -9.12 -5.36
CA LEU A 50 -7.10 -8.61 -4.31
C LEU A 50 -7.80 -7.47 -3.57
N ARG A 51 -7.51 -7.32 -2.28
CA ARG A 51 -8.00 -6.21 -1.47
C ARG A 51 -6.88 -5.67 -0.59
N LEU A 52 -7.08 -4.47 -0.05
CA LEU A 52 -6.15 -3.95 0.95
C LEU A 52 -6.32 -4.75 2.25
N LEU A 53 -5.22 -5.27 2.75
CA LEU A 53 -5.20 -5.98 4.03
C LEU A 53 -5.22 -5.01 5.20
N ALA A 54 -4.56 -3.86 5.02
CA ALA A 54 -4.45 -2.82 6.03
C ALA A 54 -4.41 -1.46 5.32
N PRO A 55 -4.68 -0.35 6.02
CA PRO A 55 -4.59 0.98 5.40
C PRO A 55 -3.20 1.24 4.82
N ALA A 56 -3.16 1.90 3.66
CA ALA A 56 -1.91 2.33 3.05
C ALA A 56 -1.18 3.28 4.00
N THR A 57 0.15 3.23 4.01
CA THR A 57 0.93 4.06 4.90
C THR A 57 2.23 4.51 4.24
N TRP A 58 2.96 5.38 4.93
CA TRP A 58 4.26 5.87 4.50
C TRP A 58 5.35 4.91 4.97
N MET A 59 6.33 4.62 4.13
CA MET A 59 7.46 3.79 4.54
C MET A 59 8.43 4.62 5.37
N VAL A 60 8.92 4.03 6.45
CA VAL A 60 9.98 4.61 7.28
C VAL A 60 11.09 3.57 7.36
N ASP A 61 12.29 3.94 6.94
CA ASP A 61 13.44 3.02 6.87
C ASP A 61 13.11 1.73 6.08
N GLY A 62 12.30 1.87 5.01
CA GLY A 62 11.92 0.72 4.19
C GLY A 62 10.91 -0.21 4.82
N ASN A 63 10.24 0.20 5.90
CA ASN A 63 9.28 -0.63 6.62
C ASN A 63 7.93 0.07 6.76
N PHE A 64 6.90 -0.71 7.10
CA PHE A 64 5.59 -0.15 7.39
C PHE A 64 5.64 0.69 8.65
N SER A 65 5.14 1.91 8.56
CA SER A 65 5.03 2.79 9.72
C SER A 65 3.63 2.75 10.29
N VAL A 66 3.50 3.26 11.52
CA VAL A 66 2.21 3.50 12.17
C VAL A 66 2.02 5.00 12.25
N ARG A 67 0.85 5.48 11.88
CA ARG A 67 0.53 6.91 12.00
C ARG A 67 0.04 7.18 13.41
N LEU A 68 0.72 8.08 14.10
CA LEU A 68 0.37 8.48 15.46
C LEU A 68 0.05 9.96 15.51
N LYS A 69 -0.93 10.32 16.34
CA LYS A 69 -1.29 11.71 16.58
C LYS A 69 -0.41 12.24 17.71
N LYS A 70 0.20 13.39 17.47
CA LYS A 70 1.01 14.08 18.48
C LYS A 70 0.58 15.55 18.58
N PRO A 71 0.90 16.24 19.69
CA PRO A 71 0.48 17.64 19.85
C PRO A 71 0.95 18.58 18.74
N GLY A 72 2.09 18.33 18.15
CA GLY A 72 2.63 19.14 17.05
C GLY A 72 2.20 18.70 15.66
N GLY A 73 1.35 17.67 15.55
CA GLY A 73 0.91 17.11 14.28
C GLY A 73 1.17 15.61 14.22
N ASP A 74 0.58 14.95 13.23
CA ASP A 74 0.73 13.51 13.09
C ASP A 74 2.14 13.14 12.61
N VAL A 75 2.59 11.95 12.98
CA VAL A 75 3.87 11.40 12.55
C VAL A 75 3.69 9.96 12.06
N PHE A 76 4.59 9.52 11.18
CA PHE A 76 4.73 8.13 10.81
C PHE A 76 5.89 7.55 11.60
N VAL A 77 5.66 6.48 12.33
CA VAL A 77 6.64 5.93 13.26
C VAL A 77 6.94 4.46 12.92
N TRP A 78 8.20 4.12 12.88
CA TRP A 78 8.66 2.74 12.85
C TRP A 78 9.83 2.63 13.83
N LYS A 79 9.63 1.80 14.86
CA LYS A 79 10.58 1.69 15.98
C LYS A 79 10.85 3.07 16.59
N LYS A 80 12.10 3.52 16.55
CA LYS A 80 12.48 4.83 17.13
C LYS A 80 12.53 5.95 16.09
N THR A 81 12.26 5.66 14.82
CA THR A 81 12.33 6.64 13.75
C THR A 81 10.95 7.25 13.51
N GLU A 82 10.88 8.58 13.50
CA GLU A 82 9.66 9.31 13.22
C GLU A 82 9.83 10.18 12.00
N VAL A 83 8.80 10.22 11.15
CA VAL A 83 8.74 11.11 9.99
C VAL A 83 7.47 11.92 10.09
N ALA A 84 7.58 13.25 10.00
CA ALA A 84 6.41 14.11 10.09
C ALA A 84 5.40 13.80 8.98
N ALA A 85 4.12 13.66 9.35
CA ALA A 85 3.05 13.45 8.39
C ALA A 85 2.58 14.81 7.88
N THR A 86 3.41 15.44 7.03
CA THR A 86 3.11 16.75 6.46
C THR A 86 1.90 16.68 5.54
N GLU A 87 1.26 17.85 5.29
CA GLU A 87 0.14 17.90 4.36
C GLU A 87 0.50 17.34 2.99
N GLU A 88 1.71 17.63 2.52
CA GLU A 88 2.18 17.15 1.24
C GLU A 88 2.28 15.62 1.21
N ARG A 89 2.84 15.03 2.27
CA ARG A 89 2.95 13.57 2.38
C ARG A 89 1.59 12.91 2.50
N LEU A 90 0.68 13.51 3.27
CA LEU A 90 -0.67 13.00 3.41
C LEU A 90 -1.44 13.07 2.11
N ARG A 91 -1.26 14.12 1.32
CA ARG A 91 -1.88 14.20 -0.01
C ARG A 91 -1.33 13.15 -0.97
N GLU A 92 -0.03 12.93 -0.93
CA GLU A 92 0.58 11.89 -1.76
C GLU A 92 0.06 10.50 -1.37
N LEU A 93 -0.04 10.24 -0.07
CA LEU A 93 -0.57 8.98 0.43
C LEU A 93 -2.03 8.79 0.03
N GLU A 94 -2.85 9.82 0.11
CA GLU A 94 -4.25 9.74 -0.29
C GLU A 94 -4.39 9.51 -1.79
N ARG A 95 -3.55 10.13 -2.60
CA ARG A 95 -3.52 9.89 -4.04
C ARG A 95 -3.14 8.45 -4.36
N PHE A 96 -2.10 7.95 -3.69
CA PHE A 96 -1.65 6.57 -3.83
C PHE A 96 -2.79 5.60 -3.49
N ARG A 97 -3.42 5.80 -2.35
CA ARG A 97 -4.52 4.96 -1.88
C ARG A 97 -5.70 5.00 -2.84
N GLY A 98 -6.09 6.20 -3.28
CA GLY A 98 -7.22 6.36 -4.18
C GLY A 98 -7.02 5.67 -5.52
N GLU A 99 -5.84 5.80 -6.10
CA GLU A 99 -5.52 5.13 -7.36
C GLU A 99 -5.46 3.61 -7.19
N LEU A 100 -4.85 3.16 -6.11
CA LEU A 100 -4.75 1.73 -5.81
C LEU A 100 -6.13 1.10 -5.65
N VAL A 101 -6.96 1.67 -4.79
CA VAL A 101 -8.31 1.17 -4.54
C VAL A 101 -9.14 1.21 -5.84
N GLY A 102 -9.00 2.27 -6.63
CA GLY A 102 -9.69 2.37 -7.91
C GLY A 102 -9.35 1.23 -8.85
N ILE A 103 -8.08 0.85 -8.94
CA ILE A 103 -7.64 -0.26 -9.78
C ILE A 103 -8.17 -1.60 -9.24
N LEU A 104 -8.06 -1.80 -7.92
CA LEU A 104 -8.55 -3.03 -7.29
C LEU A 104 -10.05 -3.22 -7.52
N GLU A 105 -10.84 -2.14 -7.40
CA GLU A 105 -12.27 -2.20 -7.62
C GLU A 105 -12.64 -2.41 -9.09
N MET A 106 -11.89 -1.77 -9.98
CA MET A 106 -12.12 -1.90 -11.42
C MET A 106 -12.00 -3.35 -11.89
N VAL A 107 -10.94 -4.03 -11.47
CA VAL A 107 -10.72 -5.42 -11.86
C VAL A 107 -11.68 -6.36 -11.14
N GLY A 108 -12.00 -6.08 -9.89
CA GLY A 108 -12.89 -6.92 -9.10
C GLY A 108 -14.35 -6.93 -9.54
N LYS A 109 -14.76 -6.00 -10.42
CA LYS A 109 -16.14 -5.90 -10.92
C LYS A 109 -16.40 -6.63 -12.22
N GLN A 110 -15.40 -7.30 -12.74
CA GLN A 110 -15.54 -8.04 -14.00
C GLN A 110 -16.07 -9.44 -13.80
#